data_a03309f08bc7b4b467b936da57313263
#
_entry.id   a03309f08bc7b4b467b936da57313263
#
_cell.length_a   1.000
_cell.length_b   1.000
_cell.length_c   1.000
_cell.angle_alpha   90.00
_cell.angle_beta   90.00
_cell.angle_gamma   90.00
#
_symmetry.space_group_name_H-M   'P 1'
#
loop_
_entity.id
_entity.type
_entity.pdbx_description
1 polymer ?
#
loop_
_entity_poly.entity_id
_entity_poly.type
_entity_poly.pdbx_seq_one_letter_code
_entity_poly.pdbx_strand_id
1 'polypeptide(L)'
;MRQEQSDAGARPAGGGDAGQLWAGVAKVDITRTDAGPAHDPLYVKALVLRDDATTAVLVTVDAVAIAEIGWIENTYLADVRSRLQAELNIAPAHVLITASHCHGKVCADVAQRTIQAVTEAWRGMVSVDVGVGRGREDRIMENRRLTLKSGKEADVRHAYALPPDDEVVGVGPVDPQIGILRLDRKDGPTLAVVYNFACHPDPGRAERRQHRGHRGFRLGGDRRRAGRRRRGPLPAGLRRRHQSSLV
;
A
#
# COMPACT_ATOMS: atom_id res chain seq x y z
N MET A 1 15.53 -12.39 -32.14
CA MET A 1 14.08 -12.49 -32.08
C MET A 1 13.71 -13.66 -31.21
N ARG A 2 13.37 -13.43 -29.94
CA ARG A 2 12.75 -14.43 -29.07
C ARG A 2 11.34 -13.89 -28.78
N GLN A 3 10.33 -14.66 -29.19
CA GLN A 3 8.94 -14.39 -28.89
C GLN A 3 8.71 -14.59 -27.39
N GLU A 4 8.26 -13.55 -26.71
CA GLU A 4 7.66 -13.65 -25.37
C GLU A 4 6.29 -14.30 -25.55
N GLN A 5 6.16 -15.55 -25.12
CA GLN A 5 4.88 -16.20 -24.92
C GLN A 5 4.21 -15.58 -23.70
N SER A 6 3.09 -14.90 -23.91
CA SER A 6 2.17 -14.49 -22.85
C SER A 6 1.51 -15.73 -22.29
N ASP A 7 1.90 -16.09 -21.07
CA ASP A 7 1.25 -17.14 -20.29
C ASP A 7 -0.12 -16.63 -19.78
N ALA A 8 -1.15 -16.86 -20.56
CA ALA A 8 -2.52 -16.62 -20.18
C ALA A 8 -2.91 -17.72 -19.17
N GLY A 9 -2.79 -17.41 -17.89
CA GLY A 9 -3.09 -18.28 -16.78
C GLY A 9 -4.47 -18.91 -16.90
N ALA A 10 -4.50 -20.23 -16.95
CA ALA A 10 -5.69 -21.07 -17.00
C ALA A 10 -6.63 -20.75 -15.84
N ARG A 11 -7.91 -20.52 -16.15
CA ARG A 11 -9.01 -20.51 -15.19
C ARG A 11 -9.08 -21.88 -14.49
N PRO A 12 -9.17 -21.94 -13.16
CA PRO A 12 -9.51 -23.18 -12.52
C PRO A 12 -10.97 -23.52 -12.86
N ALA A 13 -11.17 -24.66 -13.49
CA ALA A 13 -12.48 -25.27 -13.67
C ALA A 13 -12.97 -25.82 -12.33
N GLY A 14 -13.89 -25.09 -11.70
CA GLY A 14 -14.61 -25.49 -10.50
C GLY A 14 -16.00 -24.91 -10.59
N GLY A 15 -16.91 -25.62 -11.31
CA GLY A 15 -18.32 -25.29 -11.34
C GLY A 15 -19.03 -25.77 -10.07
N GLY A 16 -18.93 -25.02 -9.01
CA GLY A 16 -19.95 -24.94 -7.98
C GLY A 16 -20.70 -23.62 -8.21
N ASP A 17 -21.98 -23.55 -7.91
CA ASP A 17 -22.73 -22.30 -7.87
C ASP A 17 -21.90 -21.30 -7.07
N ALA A 18 -21.29 -20.35 -7.79
CA ALA A 18 -20.46 -19.35 -7.16
C ALA A 18 -21.39 -18.46 -6.34
N GLY A 19 -21.36 -18.66 -5.01
CA GLY A 19 -22.16 -17.87 -4.08
C GLY A 19 -21.98 -16.39 -4.36
N GLN A 20 -23.04 -15.62 -4.16
CA GLN A 20 -23.00 -14.17 -4.36
C GLN A 20 -21.99 -13.52 -3.40
N LEU A 21 -21.08 -12.71 -3.92
CA LEU A 21 -20.19 -11.88 -3.11
C LEU A 21 -20.71 -10.44 -3.03
N TRP A 22 -20.71 -9.91 -1.82
CA TRP A 22 -20.96 -8.50 -1.54
C TRP A 22 -19.68 -7.83 -1.04
N ALA A 23 -19.50 -6.59 -1.42
CA ALA A 23 -18.40 -5.75 -0.92
C ALA A 23 -18.87 -4.35 -0.61
N GLY A 24 -18.31 -3.78 0.46
CA GLY A 24 -18.49 -2.37 0.80
C GLY A 24 -17.17 -1.72 1.16
N VAL A 25 -17.07 -0.43 0.88
CA VAL A 25 -15.86 0.36 1.13
C VAL A 25 -16.20 1.66 1.82
N ALA A 26 -15.32 2.09 2.72
CA ALA A 26 -15.39 3.42 3.34
C ALA A 26 -13.98 3.96 3.63
N LYS A 27 -13.92 5.28 3.78
CA LYS A 27 -12.69 5.99 4.10
C LYS A 27 -13.00 7.10 5.11
N VAL A 28 -12.33 7.05 6.27
CA VAL A 28 -12.50 8.03 7.35
C VAL A 28 -11.18 8.73 7.59
N ASP A 29 -11.22 10.06 7.73
CA ASP A 29 -10.04 10.88 8.04
C ASP A 29 -9.60 10.64 9.49
N ILE A 30 -8.30 10.38 9.67
CA ILE A 30 -7.64 10.16 10.95
C ILE A 30 -6.49 11.14 11.20
N THR A 31 -6.46 12.22 10.44
CA THR A 31 -5.43 13.25 10.57
C THR A 31 -5.50 13.90 11.96
N ARG A 32 -4.34 14.04 12.60
CA ARG A 32 -4.24 14.80 13.85
C ARG A 32 -4.13 16.29 13.56
N THR A 33 -5.19 17.03 13.80
CA THR A 33 -5.29 18.45 13.45
C THR A 33 -4.56 19.40 14.41
N ASP A 34 -4.37 18.99 15.69
CA ASP A 34 -3.66 19.77 16.70
C ASP A 34 -2.11 19.69 16.56
N ALA A 35 -1.61 18.83 15.70
CA ALA A 35 -0.17 18.70 15.42
C ALA A 35 0.38 19.68 14.38
N GLY A 36 -0.42 20.62 13.91
CA GLY A 36 -0.12 21.56 12.83
C GLY A 36 -0.74 21.15 11.49
N PRO A 37 -0.50 21.93 10.42
CA PRO A 37 -1.07 21.63 9.11
C PRO A 37 -0.50 20.32 8.56
N ALA A 38 -1.38 19.40 8.19
CA ALA A 38 -1.02 18.18 7.47
C ALA A 38 -0.79 18.51 5.99
N HIS A 39 0.28 17.97 5.40
CA HIS A 39 0.56 18.13 3.97
C HIS A 39 -0.47 17.35 3.14
N ASP A 40 -0.71 16.10 3.57
CA ASP A 40 -1.76 15.22 3.03
C ASP A 40 -2.58 14.65 4.19
N PRO A 41 -3.92 14.57 4.06
CA PRO A 41 -4.76 13.92 5.06
C PRO A 41 -4.44 12.43 5.19
N LEU A 42 -4.52 11.92 6.42
CA LEU A 42 -4.34 10.52 6.76
C LEU A 42 -5.71 9.83 6.86
N TYR A 43 -5.78 8.59 6.45
CA TYR A 43 -7.05 7.87 6.40
C TYR A 43 -6.95 6.47 7.01
N VAL A 44 -8.06 6.04 7.57
CA VAL A 44 -8.43 4.63 7.63
C VAL A 44 -9.27 4.31 6.40
N LYS A 45 -8.93 3.24 5.70
CA LYS A 45 -9.65 2.73 4.54
C LYS A 45 -10.09 1.31 4.85
N ALA A 46 -11.39 1.06 4.79
CA ALA A 46 -11.99 -0.23 5.09
C ALA A 46 -12.62 -0.85 3.85
N LEU A 47 -12.39 -2.15 3.66
CA LEU A 47 -13.07 -3.01 2.72
C LEU A 47 -13.72 -4.14 3.53
N VAL A 48 -15.00 -4.31 3.39
CA VAL A 48 -15.74 -5.47 3.91
C VAL A 48 -16.14 -6.35 2.73
N LEU A 49 -15.85 -7.64 2.84
CA LEU A 49 -16.22 -8.68 1.89
C LEU A 49 -17.15 -9.67 2.61
N ARG A 50 -18.23 -10.06 1.98
CA ARG A 50 -19.18 -11.01 2.55
C ARG A 50 -19.73 -11.94 1.49
N ASP A 51 -19.74 -13.22 1.82
CA ASP A 51 -20.58 -14.24 1.17
C ASP A 51 -21.68 -14.75 2.12
N ASP A 52 -22.36 -15.81 1.75
CA ASP A 52 -23.46 -16.36 2.56
C ASP A 52 -22.99 -16.93 3.91
N ALA A 53 -21.72 -17.29 4.06
CA ALA A 53 -21.17 -17.96 5.22
C ALA A 53 -20.22 -17.09 6.04
N THR A 54 -19.49 -16.19 5.40
CA THR A 54 -18.33 -15.52 6.01
C THR A 54 -18.31 -14.04 5.71
N THR A 55 -17.85 -13.27 6.68
CA THR A 55 -17.48 -11.87 6.50
C THR A 55 -16.00 -11.68 6.79
N ALA A 56 -15.29 -11.08 5.86
CA ALA A 56 -13.89 -10.68 6.01
C ALA A 56 -13.75 -9.16 5.92
N VAL A 57 -12.86 -8.60 6.74
CA VAL A 57 -12.58 -7.17 6.79
C VAL A 57 -11.11 -6.93 6.53
N LEU A 58 -10.80 -6.08 5.57
CA LEU A 58 -9.47 -5.55 5.31
C LEU A 58 -9.45 -4.06 5.63
N VAL A 59 -8.51 -3.66 6.49
CA VAL A 59 -8.32 -2.25 6.85
C VAL A 59 -6.88 -1.86 6.56
N THR A 60 -6.69 -0.73 5.89
CA THR A 60 -5.40 -0.04 5.80
C THR A 60 -5.47 1.25 6.59
N VAL A 61 -4.50 1.47 7.47
CA VAL A 61 -4.37 2.65 8.29
C VAL A 61 -3.15 3.45 7.85
N ASP A 62 -3.32 4.72 7.55
CA ASP A 62 -2.21 5.61 7.21
C ASP A 62 -1.43 5.98 8.49
N ALA A 63 -0.62 5.05 8.96
CA ALA A 63 0.21 5.12 10.14
C ALA A 63 1.53 4.38 9.91
N VAL A 64 2.54 4.65 10.74
CA VAL A 64 3.85 3.98 10.65
C VAL A 64 3.78 2.51 11.05
N ALA A 65 2.95 2.17 12.02
CA ALA A 65 2.70 0.82 12.53
C ALA A 65 1.34 0.76 13.23
N ILE A 66 0.87 -0.46 13.50
CA ILE A 66 -0.41 -0.71 14.21
C ILE A 66 -0.21 -0.80 15.72
N ALA A 67 1.01 -1.02 16.18
CA ALA A 67 1.39 -1.12 17.60
C ALA A 67 2.90 -0.89 17.74
N GLU A 68 3.38 -0.81 18.99
CA GLU A 68 4.78 -0.77 19.42
C GLU A 68 5.53 0.53 19.06
N ILE A 69 5.39 1.02 17.84
CA ILE A 69 5.99 2.27 17.38
C ILE A 69 4.94 3.20 16.79
N GLY A 70 5.17 4.50 16.90
CA GLY A 70 4.28 5.52 16.32
C GLY A 70 3.21 5.99 17.30
N TRP A 71 2.02 6.28 16.78
CA TRP A 71 0.94 6.98 17.49
C TRP A 71 -0.24 6.10 17.83
N ILE A 72 -0.22 4.81 17.44
CA ILE A 72 -1.30 3.86 17.71
C ILE A 72 -0.93 3.03 18.93
N GLU A 73 -1.84 2.98 19.91
CA GLU A 73 -1.68 2.25 21.16
C GLU A 73 -1.69 0.73 20.95
N ASN A 74 -0.99 -0.01 21.82
CA ASN A 74 -0.90 -1.47 21.73
C ASN A 74 -2.24 -2.20 21.90
N THR A 75 -3.22 -1.55 22.52
CA THR A 75 -4.58 -2.10 22.69
C THR A 75 -5.43 -2.01 21.43
N TYR A 76 -5.04 -1.19 20.45
CA TYR A 76 -5.84 -0.86 19.28
C TYR A 76 -6.41 -2.08 18.53
N LEU A 77 -5.59 -3.09 18.24
CA LEU A 77 -6.05 -4.28 17.53
C LEU A 77 -7.10 -5.06 18.31
N ALA A 78 -6.88 -5.24 19.62
CA ALA A 78 -7.80 -5.94 20.50
C ALA A 78 -9.12 -5.18 20.62
N ASP A 79 -9.06 -3.85 20.80
CA ASP A 79 -10.22 -2.98 20.96
C ASP A 79 -11.07 -2.95 19.68
N VAL A 80 -10.46 -2.77 18.52
CA VAL A 80 -11.18 -2.76 17.24
C VAL A 80 -11.83 -4.12 16.97
N ARG A 81 -11.09 -5.22 17.14
CA ARG A 81 -11.60 -6.56 16.85
C ARG A 81 -12.75 -6.96 17.79
N SER A 82 -12.63 -6.68 19.09
CA SER A 82 -13.67 -6.99 20.06
C SER A 82 -14.96 -6.20 19.79
N ARG A 83 -14.83 -4.93 19.43
CA ARG A 83 -16.00 -4.10 19.10
C ARG A 83 -16.67 -4.51 17.80
N LEU A 84 -15.91 -4.85 16.75
CA LEU A 84 -16.47 -5.36 15.50
C LEU A 84 -17.18 -6.70 15.71
N GLN A 85 -16.69 -7.54 16.62
CA GLN A 85 -17.39 -8.77 17.00
C GLN A 85 -18.69 -8.46 17.73
N ALA A 86 -18.68 -7.56 18.70
CA ALA A 86 -19.86 -7.21 19.48
C ALA A 86 -20.94 -6.48 18.66
N GLU A 87 -20.53 -5.56 17.78
CA GLU A 87 -21.46 -4.68 17.06
C GLU A 87 -21.95 -5.25 15.70
N LEU A 88 -21.08 -6.01 15.00
CA LEU A 88 -21.35 -6.51 13.66
C LEU A 88 -21.26 -8.04 13.53
N ASN A 89 -21.01 -8.75 14.63
CA ASN A 89 -20.80 -10.20 14.67
C ASN A 89 -19.70 -10.68 13.71
N ILE A 90 -18.62 -9.88 13.55
CA ILE A 90 -17.46 -10.22 12.72
C ILE A 90 -16.40 -10.86 13.61
N ALA A 91 -16.03 -12.11 13.33
CA ALA A 91 -15.03 -12.81 14.12
C ALA A 91 -13.66 -12.11 14.04
N PRO A 92 -12.93 -11.95 15.17
CA PRO A 92 -11.63 -11.30 15.22
C PRO A 92 -10.60 -11.86 14.22
N ALA A 93 -10.66 -13.17 13.96
CA ALA A 93 -9.80 -13.86 12.98
C ALA A 93 -10.06 -13.44 11.53
N HIS A 94 -11.21 -12.86 11.23
CA HIS A 94 -11.58 -12.37 9.91
C HIS A 94 -11.28 -10.87 9.70
N VAL A 95 -10.59 -10.23 10.65
CA VAL A 95 -10.24 -8.81 10.57
C VAL A 95 -8.73 -8.66 10.39
N LEU A 96 -8.32 -8.32 9.18
CA LEU A 96 -6.95 -7.96 8.82
C LEU A 96 -6.81 -6.44 8.86
N ILE A 97 -5.88 -5.93 9.68
CA ILE A 97 -5.53 -4.52 9.75
C ILE A 97 -4.04 -4.36 9.44
N THR A 98 -3.71 -3.47 8.52
CA THR A 98 -2.34 -3.19 8.10
C THR A 98 -2.05 -1.70 8.19
N ALA A 99 -0.79 -1.33 8.41
CA ALA A 99 -0.31 0.04 8.29
C ALA A 99 0.28 0.26 6.90
N SER A 100 0.03 1.43 6.30
CA SER A 100 0.67 1.85 5.05
C SER A 100 2.12 2.31 5.23
N HIS A 101 2.61 2.28 6.46
CA HIS A 101 3.92 2.80 6.89
C HIS A 101 4.08 4.31 6.67
N CYS A 102 3.00 5.07 6.66
CA CYS A 102 3.01 6.52 6.60
C CYS A 102 3.45 7.10 7.95
N HIS A 103 4.43 8.01 7.95
CA HIS A 103 5.00 8.57 9.17
C HIS A 103 4.22 9.78 9.73
N GLY A 104 2.98 9.99 9.31
CA GLY A 104 2.11 11.03 9.82
C GLY A 104 1.61 10.78 11.25
N LYS A 105 1.05 11.82 11.85
CA LYS A 105 0.46 11.74 13.20
C LYS A 105 -1.04 11.51 13.11
N VAL A 106 -1.50 10.39 13.62
CA VAL A 106 -2.92 10.04 13.67
C VAL A 106 -3.63 10.66 14.88
N CYS A 107 -4.94 10.85 14.79
CA CYS A 107 -5.79 11.32 15.88
C CYS A 107 -5.86 10.32 17.04
N ALA A 108 -6.21 10.79 18.23
CA ALA A 108 -6.29 9.93 19.42
C ALA A 108 -7.45 8.92 19.34
N ASP A 109 -8.51 9.23 18.60
CA ASP A 109 -9.72 8.42 18.43
C ASP A 109 -9.64 7.48 17.21
N VAL A 110 -8.42 7.12 16.76
CA VAL A 110 -8.20 6.29 15.57
C VAL A 110 -8.91 4.94 15.61
N ALA A 111 -8.98 4.30 16.80
CA ALA A 111 -9.70 3.04 16.96
C ALA A 111 -11.20 3.21 16.66
N GLN A 112 -11.82 4.27 17.19
CA GLN A 112 -13.23 4.57 16.95
C GLN A 112 -13.50 4.91 15.50
N ARG A 113 -12.63 5.67 14.84
CA ARG A 113 -12.73 5.98 13.40
C ARG A 113 -12.54 4.75 12.53
N THR A 114 -11.73 3.79 12.97
CA THR A 114 -11.61 2.50 12.28
C THR A 114 -12.91 1.72 12.34
N ILE A 115 -13.54 1.63 13.49
CA ILE A 115 -14.84 0.98 13.67
C ILE A 115 -15.91 1.68 12.84
N GLN A 116 -15.92 3.01 12.83
CA GLN A 116 -16.79 3.82 11.97
C GLN A 116 -16.60 3.43 10.49
N ALA A 117 -15.36 3.40 9.99
CA ALA A 117 -15.08 3.06 8.60
C ALA A 117 -15.58 1.66 8.24
N VAL A 118 -15.36 0.66 9.10
CA VAL A 118 -15.86 -0.70 8.88
C VAL A 118 -17.38 -0.74 8.90
N THR A 119 -18.03 -0.03 9.82
CA THR A 119 -19.49 0.04 9.91
C THR A 119 -20.11 0.71 8.68
N GLU A 120 -19.52 1.80 8.19
CA GLU A 120 -19.95 2.46 6.95
C GLU A 120 -19.78 1.54 5.73
N ALA A 121 -18.64 0.86 5.62
CA ALA A 121 -18.40 -0.13 4.57
C ALA A 121 -19.41 -1.28 4.63
N TRP A 122 -19.68 -1.81 5.84
CA TRP A 122 -20.68 -2.85 6.05
C TRP A 122 -22.08 -2.44 5.58
N ARG A 123 -22.52 -1.23 5.92
CA ARG A 123 -23.84 -0.72 5.52
C ARG A 123 -23.93 -0.42 4.03
N GLY A 124 -22.81 -0.09 3.41
CA GLY A 124 -22.72 0.25 1.98
C GLY A 124 -22.42 -0.92 1.05
N MET A 125 -22.52 -2.18 1.52
CA MET A 125 -22.24 -3.34 0.67
C MET A 125 -23.16 -3.44 -0.53
N VAL A 126 -22.56 -3.79 -1.67
CA VAL A 126 -23.22 -4.05 -2.95
C VAL A 126 -22.70 -5.35 -3.54
N SER A 127 -23.46 -5.95 -4.43
CA SER A 127 -23.06 -7.14 -5.19
C SER A 127 -21.90 -6.82 -6.11
N VAL A 128 -20.86 -7.68 -6.11
CA VAL A 128 -19.63 -7.47 -6.87
C VAL A 128 -19.17 -8.72 -7.60
N ASP A 129 -18.41 -8.48 -8.68
CA ASP A 129 -17.53 -9.45 -9.31
C ASP A 129 -16.10 -9.21 -8.89
N VAL A 130 -15.28 -10.27 -8.80
CA VAL A 130 -13.91 -10.23 -8.31
C VAL A 130 -12.94 -10.64 -9.41
N GLY A 131 -11.92 -9.82 -9.59
CA GLY A 131 -10.76 -10.13 -10.42
C GLY A 131 -9.48 -10.13 -9.58
N VAL A 132 -8.58 -11.07 -9.86
CA VAL A 132 -7.24 -11.10 -9.27
C VAL A 132 -6.19 -10.96 -10.34
N GLY A 133 -5.08 -10.32 -10.01
CA GLY A 133 -3.99 -10.09 -10.95
C GLY A 133 -2.64 -9.99 -10.25
N ARG A 134 -1.59 -10.04 -11.06
CA ARG A 134 -0.21 -9.81 -10.60
C ARG A 134 0.47 -8.87 -11.57
N GLY A 135 1.24 -7.95 -11.00
CA GLY A 135 2.13 -7.05 -11.73
C GLY A 135 3.57 -7.20 -11.23
N ARG A 136 4.48 -6.50 -11.88
CA ARG A 136 5.89 -6.43 -11.49
C ARG A 136 6.41 -5.01 -11.66
N GLU A 137 7.09 -4.50 -10.64
CA GLU A 137 7.82 -3.24 -10.68
C GLU A 137 9.14 -3.40 -9.89
N ASP A 138 10.27 -3.24 -10.56
CA ASP A 138 11.60 -3.42 -9.98
C ASP A 138 12.53 -2.20 -10.18
N ARG A 139 11.99 -1.06 -10.66
CA ARG A 139 12.76 0.14 -11.02
C ARG A 139 12.71 1.25 -9.98
N ILE A 140 11.75 1.20 -9.05
CA ILE A 140 11.45 2.31 -8.12
C ILE A 140 11.78 2.01 -6.67
N MET A 141 12.21 0.79 -6.38
CA MET A 141 12.54 0.37 -5.02
C MET A 141 13.95 -0.18 -4.91
N GLU A 142 14.56 0.02 -3.74
CA GLU A 142 15.86 -0.53 -3.38
C GLU A 142 15.81 -1.04 -1.94
N ASN A 143 16.55 -2.12 -1.67
CA ASN A 143 16.71 -2.60 -0.31
C ASN A 143 17.68 -1.70 0.45
N ARG A 144 17.36 -1.36 1.69
CA ARG A 144 18.20 -0.52 2.55
C ARG A 144 19.40 -1.26 3.16
N ARG A 145 19.51 -2.56 2.97
CA ARG A 145 20.59 -3.37 3.49
C ARG A 145 21.67 -3.54 2.44
N LEU A 146 22.87 -3.06 2.77
CA LEU A 146 24.06 -3.21 1.94
C LEU A 146 24.85 -4.41 2.45
N THR A 147 25.34 -5.24 1.54
CA THR A 147 26.30 -6.30 1.86
C THR A 147 27.72 -5.74 1.69
N LEU A 148 28.55 -5.92 2.72
CA LEU A 148 29.93 -5.42 2.73
C LEU A 148 30.91 -6.54 2.37
N LYS A 149 32.13 -6.18 1.90
CA LYS A 149 33.24 -7.12 1.66
C LYS A 149 33.56 -8.01 2.87
N SER A 150 33.34 -7.49 4.07
CA SER A 150 33.51 -8.23 5.32
C SER A 150 32.45 -9.33 5.57
N GLY A 151 31.44 -9.45 4.70
CA GLY A 151 30.28 -10.32 4.90
C GLY A 151 29.25 -9.78 5.89
N LYS A 152 29.45 -8.59 6.46
CA LYS A 152 28.48 -7.90 7.31
C LYS A 152 27.47 -7.12 6.50
N GLU A 153 26.30 -6.85 7.10
CA GLU A 153 25.30 -5.95 6.53
C GLU A 153 25.40 -4.56 7.16
N ALA A 154 25.15 -3.52 6.34
CA ALA A 154 24.97 -2.15 6.79
C ALA A 154 23.55 -1.67 6.44
N ASP A 155 22.84 -1.07 7.40
CA ASP A 155 21.51 -0.50 7.20
C ASP A 155 21.63 0.99 6.89
N VAL A 156 21.15 1.43 5.73
CA VAL A 156 21.25 2.81 5.25
C VAL A 156 20.08 3.70 5.71
N ARG A 157 19.30 3.27 6.71
CA ARG A 157 18.24 4.12 7.30
C ARG A 157 18.77 5.47 7.82
N HIS A 158 20.01 5.47 8.26
CA HIS A 158 20.69 6.63 8.82
C HIS A 158 21.85 7.00 7.90
N ALA A 159 21.54 7.76 6.85
CA ALA A 159 22.45 8.09 5.75
C ALA A 159 23.73 8.87 6.15
N TYR A 160 23.87 9.31 7.39
CA TYR A 160 25.09 9.97 7.88
C TYR A 160 26.19 8.99 8.32
N ALA A 161 25.96 7.70 8.23
CA ALA A 161 26.92 6.63 8.56
C ALA A 161 27.00 5.58 7.45
N LEU A 162 26.98 6.02 6.18
CA LEU A 162 27.16 5.10 5.05
C LEU A 162 28.60 4.53 5.04
N PRO A 163 28.74 3.23 4.76
CA PRO A 163 30.05 2.66 4.51
C PRO A 163 30.66 3.27 3.23
N PRO A 164 32.00 3.28 3.09
CA PRO A 164 32.64 3.66 1.84
C PRO A 164 32.14 2.81 0.67
N ASP A 165 31.99 3.42 -0.49
CA ASP A 165 31.44 2.78 -1.69
C ASP A 165 32.24 1.54 -2.11
N ASP A 166 33.55 1.57 -1.91
CA ASP A 166 34.46 0.46 -2.24
C ASP A 166 34.33 -0.73 -1.29
N GLU A 167 33.71 -0.57 -0.13
CA GLU A 167 33.40 -1.66 0.79
C GLU A 167 32.09 -2.37 0.46
N VAL A 168 31.22 -1.77 -0.35
CA VAL A 168 29.92 -2.34 -0.71
C VAL A 168 30.05 -3.29 -1.88
N VAL A 169 29.63 -4.54 -1.71
CA VAL A 169 29.66 -5.59 -2.74
C VAL A 169 28.26 -5.93 -3.27
N GLY A 170 27.20 -5.49 -2.59
CA GLY A 170 25.84 -5.76 -3.03
C GLY A 170 24.77 -5.04 -2.21
N VAL A 171 23.54 -5.13 -2.69
CA VAL A 171 22.32 -4.65 -2.05
C VAL A 171 21.43 -5.85 -1.80
N GLY A 172 20.70 -5.86 -0.70
CA GLY A 172 19.77 -6.93 -0.36
C GLY A 172 18.67 -7.13 -1.41
N PRO A 173 17.98 -8.27 -1.39
CA PRO A 173 16.92 -8.57 -2.36
C PRO A 173 15.72 -7.65 -2.18
N VAL A 174 14.94 -7.49 -3.24
CA VAL A 174 13.63 -6.81 -3.25
C VAL A 174 12.55 -7.76 -3.75
N ASP A 175 11.32 -7.56 -3.29
CA ASP A 175 10.14 -8.23 -3.86
C ASP A 175 9.46 -7.31 -4.87
N PRO A 176 9.62 -7.55 -6.16
CA PRO A 176 9.05 -6.71 -7.22
C PRO A 176 7.59 -7.04 -7.54
N GLN A 177 6.99 -8.02 -6.87
CA GLN A 177 5.62 -8.43 -7.18
C GLN A 177 4.62 -7.40 -6.69
N ILE A 178 3.63 -7.11 -7.51
CA ILE A 178 2.42 -6.38 -7.15
C ILE A 178 1.26 -7.37 -7.18
N GLY A 179 0.67 -7.66 -6.01
CA GLY A 179 -0.59 -8.42 -5.93
C GLY A 179 -1.78 -7.47 -6.12
N ILE A 180 -2.79 -7.87 -6.88
CA ILE A 180 -3.96 -7.04 -7.18
C ILE A 180 -5.24 -7.83 -6.94
N LEU A 181 -6.17 -7.22 -6.19
CA LEU A 181 -7.56 -7.65 -6.06
C LEU A 181 -8.45 -6.51 -6.55
N ARG A 182 -9.25 -6.76 -7.58
CA ARG A 182 -10.20 -5.81 -8.15
C ARG A 182 -11.63 -6.27 -7.88
N LEU A 183 -12.46 -5.32 -7.47
CA LEU A 183 -13.87 -5.50 -7.15
C LEU A 183 -14.68 -4.58 -8.05
N ASP A 184 -15.47 -5.14 -8.94
CA ASP A 184 -16.36 -4.39 -9.81
C ASP A 184 -17.82 -4.57 -9.33
N ARG A 185 -18.61 -3.49 -9.29
CA ARG A 185 -20.05 -3.61 -9.07
C ARG A 185 -20.65 -4.44 -10.22
N LYS A 186 -21.57 -5.33 -9.92
CA LYS A 186 -22.23 -6.12 -10.99
C LYS A 186 -22.87 -5.24 -12.06
N ASP A 187 -23.46 -4.12 -11.64
CA ASP A 187 -24.17 -3.21 -12.53
C ASP A 187 -23.54 -1.83 -12.54
N GLY A 188 -22.18 -1.74 -12.45
CA GLY A 188 -21.55 -0.44 -12.33
C GLY A 188 -20.05 -0.42 -12.44
N PRO A 189 -19.46 0.72 -12.12
CA PRO A 189 -18.01 0.90 -12.20
C PRO A 189 -17.28 0.11 -11.09
N THR A 190 -15.96 0.01 -11.23
CA THR A 190 -15.07 -0.53 -10.20
C THR A 190 -15.37 0.10 -8.83
N LEU A 191 -15.63 -0.75 -7.84
CA LEU A 191 -15.86 -0.37 -6.45
C LEU A 191 -14.54 -0.10 -5.75
N ALA A 192 -13.59 -1.04 -5.88
CA ALA A 192 -12.28 -0.97 -5.23
C ALA A 192 -11.20 -1.72 -6.01
N VAL A 193 -9.97 -1.28 -5.80
CA VAL A 193 -8.76 -2.03 -6.15
C VAL A 193 -7.88 -2.05 -4.91
N VAL A 194 -7.60 -3.26 -4.41
CA VAL A 194 -6.60 -3.48 -3.37
C VAL A 194 -5.33 -3.96 -4.05
N TYR A 195 -4.20 -3.36 -3.72
CA TYR A 195 -2.92 -3.85 -4.17
C TYR A 195 -1.95 -3.98 -3.00
N ASN A 196 -1.04 -4.95 -3.11
CA ASN A 196 0.06 -5.15 -2.19
C ASN A 196 1.37 -4.99 -2.95
N PHE A 197 2.25 -4.12 -2.44
CA PHE A 197 3.55 -3.85 -3.04
C PHE A 197 4.57 -3.53 -1.95
N ALA A 198 5.69 -4.23 -1.94
CA ALA A 198 6.74 -4.09 -0.94
C ALA A 198 7.63 -2.87 -1.23
N CYS A 199 7.09 -1.66 -1.04
CA CYS A 199 7.81 -0.41 -1.27
C CYS A 199 7.58 0.56 -0.10
N HIS A 200 8.67 1.10 0.48
CA HIS A 200 8.56 2.15 1.48
C HIS A 200 8.08 3.46 0.83
N PRO A 201 6.96 4.05 1.27
CA PRO A 201 6.51 5.33 0.74
C PRO A 201 7.53 6.42 1.07
N ASP A 202 7.94 7.19 0.05
CA ASP A 202 8.81 8.36 0.24
C ASP A 202 7.92 9.62 0.22
N PRO A 203 7.99 10.52 1.22
CA PRO A 203 7.20 11.75 1.31
C PRO A 203 7.50 12.77 0.19
N GLY A 204 8.30 12.42 -0.79
CA GLY A 204 8.53 13.22 -1.98
C GLY A 204 9.54 14.36 -1.82
N ARG A 205 9.80 15.07 -2.93
CA ARG A 205 10.88 16.07 -3.04
C ARG A 205 10.68 17.36 -2.24
N ALA A 206 9.53 17.64 -1.67
CA ALA A 206 9.25 18.91 -1.00
C ALA A 206 10.12 19.11 0.25
N GLU A 207 10.38 18.07 1.03
CA GLU A 207 11.23 18.12 2.22
C GLU A 207 12.73 18.07 1.92
N ARG A 208 13.14 17.55 0.76
CA ARG A 208 14.58 17.45 0.38
C ARG A 208 15.25 18.80 0.07
N ARG A 209 14.50 19.89 -0.05
CA ARG A 209 15.10 21.22 -0.30
C ARG A 209 15.86 21.79 0.90
N GLN A 210 15.69 21.24 2.11
CA GLN A 210 16.42 21.70 3.30
C GLN A 210 17.76 20.97 3.54
N HIS A 211 17.99 19.83 2.88
CA HIS A 211 19.26 19.10 2.97
C HIS A 211 20.03 19.17 1.64
N ARG A 212 20.69 20.31 1.39
CA ARG A 212 21.76 20.40 0.37
C ARG A 212 22.93 19.53 0.84
N GLY A 213 23.15 18.37 0.20
CA GLY A 213 24.41 17.67 0.38
C GLY A 213 24.46 16.17 0.13
N HIS A 214 23.38 15.47 -0.15
CA HIS A 214 23.46 14.03 -0.39
C HIS A 214 23.40 13.70 -1.89
N ARG A 215 24.55 13.28 -2.43
CA ARG A 215 24.63 12.60 -3.73
C ARG A 215 24.05 11.20 -3.56
N GLY A 216 22.97 10.90 -4.28
CA GLY A 216 22.42 9.56 -4.31
C GLY A 216 23.47 8.55 -4.80
N PHE A 217 23.58 7.45 -4.10
CA PHE A 217 24.43 6.30 -4.45
C PHE A 217 23.95 5.74 -5.81
N ARG A 218 24.85 5.69 -6.79
CA ARG A 218 24.64 4.99 -8.04
C ARG A 218 25.65 3.86 -8.11
N LEU A 219 25.21 2.63 -8.01
CA LEU A 219 26.01 1.49 -8.42
C LEU A 219 26.36 1.65 -9.90
N GLY A 220 27.66 1.66 -10.20
CA GLY A 220 28.18 1.82 -11.56
C GLY A 220 27.86 0.61 -12.44
N GLY A 221 26.70 0.65 -13.11
CA GLY A 221 26.33 -0.26 -14.19
C GLY A 221 26.54 0.42 -15.53
N ASP A 222 27.34 -0.20 -16.34
CA ASP A 222 27.78 0.01 -17.71
C ASP A 222 27.05 1.11 -18.55
N ARG A 223 27.78 2.21 -18.81
CA ARG A 223 27.32 3.28 -19.71
C ARG A 223 27.53 2.85 -21.15
N ARG A 224 26.55 2.18 -21.77
CA ARG A 224 26.41 2.18 -23.22
C ARG A 224 25.44 3.29 -23.65
N ARG A 225 25.97 4.17 -24.46
CA ARG A 225 25.36 5.36 -25.06
C ARG A 225 23.92 5.12 -25.52
N ALA A 226 22.95 5.83 -24.91
CA ALA A 226 21.66 6.08 -25.54
C ALA A 226 21.60 7.56 -25.97
N GLY A 227 21.41 7.78 -27.29
CA GLY A 227 21.45 9.08 -27.92
C GLY A 227 20.35 10.04 -27.43
N ARG A 228 20.74 11.32 -27.38
CA ARG A 228 19.83 12.45 -27.14
C ARG A 228 18.70 12.46 -28.18
N ARG A 229 17.47 12.09 -27.76
CA ARG A 229 16.27 12.49 -28.49
C ARG A 229 15.70 13.75 -27.83
N ARG A 230 15.60 14.82 -28.57
CA ARG A 230 14.95 16.08 -28.19
C ARG A 230 13.47 15.79 -27.90
N ARG A 231 12.98 16.17 -26.73
CA ARG A 231 11.55 16.15 -26.41
C ARG A 231 10.91 17.43 -26.94
N GLY A 232 9.96 17.27 -27.85
CA GLY A 232 9.00 18.31 -28.22
C GLY A 232 7.97 18.56 -27.15
N PRO A 233 7.26 19.72 -27.14
CA PRO A 233 6.30 20.06 -26.11
C PRO A 233 5.05 19.17 -26.17
N LEU A 234 4.58 18.73 -25.00
CA LEU A 234 3.34 17.96 -24.85
C LEU A 234 2.11 18.88 -25.03
N PRO A 235 1.04 18.41 -25.68
CA PRO A 235 -0.19 19.20 -25.82
C PRO A 235 -0.91 19.33 -24.48
N ALA A 236 -1.42 20.54 -24.20
CA ALA A 236 -2.28 20.87 -23.08
C ALA A 236 -3.66 20.20 -23.27
N GLY A 237 -4.10 19.42 -22.31
CA GLY A 237 -5.49 18.96 -22.26
C GLY A 237 -5.71 17.54 -21.77
N LEU A 238 -5.32 17.23 -20.52
CA LEU A 238 -5.91 16.09 -19.81
C LEU A 238 -6.30 16.51 -18.39
N ARG A 239 -7.56 16.83 -18.23
CA ARG A 239 -8.15 17.05 -16.90
C ARG A 239 -8.09 15.73 -16.14
N ARG A 240 -7.37 15.71 -15.03
CA ARG A 240 -7.30 14.60 -14.07
C ARG A 240 -8.69 14.39 -13.47
N ARG A 241 -9.32 13.26 -13.78
CA ARG A 241 -10.43 12.74 -12.98
C ARG A 241 -9.81 12.05 -11.76
N HIS A 242 -10.18 12.49 -10.57
CA HIS A 242 -9.83 11.82 -9.32
C HIS A 242 -10.47 10.43 -9.30
N GLN A 243 -9.66 9.40 -9.44
CA GLN A 243 -10.04 8.04 -9.10
C GLN A 243 -9.68 7.81 -7.63
N SER A 244 -10.69 7.49 -6.82
CA SER A 244 -10.50 7.03 -5.45
C SER A 244 -9.90 5.62 -5.50
N SER A 245 -8.60 5.50 -5.33
CA SER A 245 -7.93 4.21 -5.12
C SER A 245 -7.82 3.94 -3.63
N LEU A 246 -8.35 2.79 -3.20
CA LEU A 246 -8.03 2.20 -1.90
C LEU A 246 -6.67 1.50 -2.01
N VAL A 247 -5.77 1.83 -1.12
CA VAL A 247 -4.48 1.16 -0.96
C VAL A 247 -4.62 0.05 0.06
#